data_b6590bb0ad8e0212e35b5ba5dad5956e
#
_entry.id   b6590bb0ad8e0212e35b5ba5dad5956e
#
_cell.length_a   1.000
_cell.length_b   1.000
_cell.length_c   1.000
_cell.angle_alpha   90.00
_cell.angle_beta   90.00
_cell.angle_gamma   90.00
#
_symmetry.space_group_name_H-M   'P 1'
#
loop_
_entity.id
_entity.type
_entity.pdbx_description
1 polymer ?
#
loop_
_entity_poly.entity_id
_entity_poly.type
_entity_poly.pdbx_seq_one_letter_code
_entity_poly.pdbx_strand_id
1 'polypeptide(L)'
;MKITQNIPVVKLGIVAVSRDCFPAALSEKRRETLAKLLPRASYTSKIIVENEVDAMNALADVKANEVNALVIFLGNFGPEGPETMLAQKFDGPVMFVAAAEETKDDLYNGRGDAYCGMLSMSYNLALRGVTAYIPEYPVGTAGEVAEMIKDFEIIARAYIGLKNLKIMTFGPRPQDFLACNAPIAPLFNIGVEIQENSELDLYESFKKHEGDKRIPEVVKEIEADLANGTCNFPAVVPQLAQYELTLRDWFEKNLGASKYGAFANKCWPAFQTMFNFVPCYVNSRFASKGVPISCETDIYGALTEYILTCITQEPVTLLDINNTVPRDLYESGNVKDYKLNDLFMGFHCGNTPVCRLKKGTLAHQLIMKRLLEPDGEPYMSRGTLEGDIAPSEITFFRLQSSKDGELRSYIAEGEVLDIPSMSFGGIGVFAIKEMQRFYRHVLIQKQFPHHGGVGFSKCGKYIFELLKMLGVCDVNYNQPAGVLYKTENPFA
;
A
#
# COMPACT_ATOMS: atom_id res chain seq x y z
N MET A 1 -3.59 12.66 -15.34
CA MET A 1 -3.37 12.34 -13.92
C MET A 1 -1.99 11.71 -13.79
N LYS A 2 -1.18 12.12 -12.83
CA LYS A 2 0.15 11.53 -12.55
C LYS A 2 0.07 10.72 -11.27
N ILE A 3 0.88 9.67 -11.13
CA ILE A 3 0.93 8.81 -9.94
C ILE A 3 1.07 9.60 -8.64
N THR A 4 1.85 10.66 -8.66
CA THR A 4 2.12 11.53 -7.50
C THR A 4 0.91 12.33 -7.01
N GLN A 5 -0.18 12.42 -7.76
CA GLN A 5 -1.37 13.21 -7.36
C GLN A 5 -2.27 12.46 -6.36
N ASN A 6 -2.20 11.12 -6.35
CA ASN A 6 -3.00 10.27 -5.45
C ASN A 6 -2.14 9.69 -4.29
N ILE A 7 -0.93 10.23 -4.10
CA ILE A 7 -0.01 9.83 -3.03
C ILE A 7 0.21 11.02 -2.09
N PRO A 8 0.09 10.82 -0.76
CA PRO A 8 0.30 11.89 0.20
C PRO A 8 1.71 12.47 0.16
N VAL A 9 1.80 13.79 0.27
CA VAL A 9 3.05 14.48 0.58
C VAL A 9 3.20 14.54 2.09
N VAL A 10 4.30 14.02 2.61
CA VAL A 10 4.63 14.07 4.03
C VAL A 10 5.36 15.39 4.33
N LYS A 11 4.79 16.17 5.26
CA LYS A 11 5.43 17.35 5.85
C LYS A 11 5.86 17.01 7.27
N LEU A 12 7.12 16.58 7.42
CA LEU A 12 7.69 16.21 8.71
C LEU A 12 7.87 17.44 9.60
N GLY A 13 7.48 17.30 10.87
CA GLY A 13 7.81 18.24 11.94
C GLY A 13 8.62 17.56 13.02
N ILE A 14 9.63 18.23 13.55
CA ILE A 14 10.45 17.77 14.65
C ILE A 14 10.23 18.69 15.85
N VAL A 15 9.85 18.10 16.99
CA VAL A 15 9.75 18.76 18.29
C VAL A 15 10.68 18.04 19.26
N ALA A 16 11.65 18.76 19.81
CA ALA A 16 12.51 18.22 20.85
C ALA A 16 11.92 18.46 22.24
N VAL A 17 12.20 17.53 23.14
CA VAL A 17 11.72 17.58 24.53
C VAL A 17 12.89 17.58 25.51
N SER A 18 12.65 18.12 26.70
CA SER A 18 13.65 18.19 27.79
C SER A 18 12.93 18.07 29.13
N ARG A 19 13.53 17.33 30.07
CA ARG A 19 13.06 17.31 31.46
C ARG A 19 13.77 18.39 32.28
N ASP A 20 13.04 19.04 33.13
CA ASP A 20 13.47 20.18 33.93
C ASP A 20 14.77 19.98 34.75
N CYS A 21 15.09 18.74 35.15
CA CYS A 21 16.32 18.40 35.88
C CYS A 21 17.53 18.11 34.95
N PHE A 22 17.34 18.17 33.64
CA PHE A 22 18.39 18.04 32.61
C PHE A 22 18.60 19.36 31.87
N PRO A 23 19.80 19.62 31.31
CA PRO A 23 20.04 20.86 30.58
C PRO A 23 19.20 20.94 29.29
N ALA A 24 18.26 21.89 29.19
CA ALA A 24 17.51 22.14 27.98
C ALA A 24 18.42 22.44 26.77
N ALA A 25 19.52 23.15 27.00
CA ALA A 25 20.54 23.45 25.98
C ALA A 25 21.17 22.21 25.35
N LEU A 26 21.21 21.06 26.05
CA LEU A 26 21.67 19.79 25.49
C LEU A 26 20.65 19.28 24.44
N SER A 27 19.38 19.29 24.77
CA SER A 27 18.31 18.89 23.87
C SER A 27 18.26 19.81 22.65
N GLU A 28 18.41 21.13 22.85
CA GLU A 28 18.45 22.10 21.76
C GLU A 28 19.60 21.84 20.79
N LYS A 29 20.83 21.67 21.30
CA LYS A 29 22.01 21.36 20.49
C LYS A 29 21.84 20.07 19.68
N ARG A 30 21.33 19.01 20.33
CA ARG A 30 21.06 17.70 19.66
C ARG A 30 20.02 17.83 18.56
N ARG A 31 18.92 18.56 18.82
CA ARG A 31 17.90 18.91 17.81
C ARG A 31 18.50 19.66 16.62
N GLU A 32 19.31 20.70 16.86
CA GLU A 32 19.96 21.48 15.79
C GLU A 32 20.90 20.63 14.94
N THR A 33 21.60 19.68 15.57
CA THR A 33 22.45 18.74 14.84
C THR A 33 21.65 17.82 13.95
N LEU A 34 20.56 17.26 14.47
CA LEU A 34 19.63 16.43 13.70
C LEU A 34 19.00 17.22 12.54
N ALA A 35 18.53 18.44 12.80
CA ALA A 35 17.86 19.27 11.78
C ALA A 35 18.73 19.54 10.54
N LYS A 36 20.05 19.59 10.67
CA LYS A 36 20.99 19.79 9.55
C LYS A 36 21.06 18.58 8.61
N LEU A 37 20.66 17.39 9.08
CA LEU A 37 20.71 16.12 8.34
C LEU A 37 19.39 15.79 7.67
N LEU A 38 18.31 16.51 7.99
CA LEU A 38 16.97 16.27 7.47
C LEU A 38 16.73 16.99 6.13
N PRO A 39 15.76 16.53 5.33
CA PRO A 39 15.35 17.23 4.10
C PRO A 39 14.96 18.69 4.40
N ARG A 40 15.30 19.61 3.48
CA ARG A 40 14.99 21.05 3.63
C ARG A 40 13.51 21.35 3.81
N ALA A 41 12.63 20.46 3.36
CA ALA A 41 11.17 20.58 3.51
C ALA A 41 10.67 20.23 4.92
N SER A 42 11.52 19.65 5.78
CA SER A 42 11.16 19.31 7.16
C SER A 42 11.12 20.58 8.01
N TYR A 43 10.11 20.66 8.85
CA TYR A 43 9.97 21.75 9.83
C TYR A 43 10.61 21.34 11.17
N THR A 44 11.37 22.21 11.79
CA THR A 44 11.93 21.99 13.14
C THR A 44 11.46 23.10 14.07
N SER A 45 10.62 22.73 15.05
CA SER A 45 10.15 23.68 16.06
C SER A 45 11.32 24.19 16.91
N LYS A 46 11.31 25.49 17.22
CA LYS A 46 12.25 26.09 18.14
C LYS A 46 11.87 25.85 19.61
N ILE A 47 10.65 25.43 19.87
CA ILE A 47 10.14 25.18 21.22
C ILE A 47 10.75 23.86 21.69
N ILE A 48 11.34 23.89 22.90
CA ILE A 48 11.71 22.71 23.66
C ILE A 48 10.58 22.46 24.64
N VAL A 49 10.00 21.26 24.60
CA VAL A 49 8.87 20.92 25.47
C VAL A 49 9.39 20.42 26.81
N GLU A 50 9.10 21.17 27.89
CA GLU A 50 9.41 20.79 29.27
C GLU A 50 8.13 20.61 30.12
N ASN A 51 7.03 21.23 29.71
CA ASN A 51 5.76 21.20 30.44
C ASN A 51 4.55 21.21 29.47
N GLU A 52 3.33 21.16 29.99
CA GLU A 52 2.11 21.10 29.20
C GLU A 52 1.85 22.37 28.37
N VAL A 53 2.31 23.53 28.86
CA VAL A 53 2.14 24.79 28.12
C VAL A 53 3.04 24.78 26.90
N ASP A 54 4.28 24.33 27.03
CA ASP A 54 5.22 24.17 25.91
C ASP A 54 4.69 23.15 24.91
N ALA A 55 4.13 22.04 25.38
CA ALA A 55 3.51 21.03 24.50
C ALA A 55 2.37 21.63 23.65
N MET A 56 1.51 22.45 24.24
CA MET A 56 0.44 23.13 23.51
C MET A 56 0.95 24.21 22.56
N ASN A 57 2.00 24.94 22.93
CA ASN A 57 2.66 25.89 22.06
C ASN A 57 3.34 25.20 20.88
N ALA A 58 4.03 24.08 21.11
CA ALA A 58 4.64 23.27 20.06
C ALA A 58 3.58 22.68 19.11
N LEU A 59 2.44 22.23 19.65
CA LEU A 59 1.31 21.76 18.83
C LEU A 59 0.79 22.87 17.91
N ALA A 60 0.61 24.07 18.44
CA ALA A 60 0.16 25.23 17.65
C ALA A 60 1.20 25.62 16.57
N ASP A 61 2.48 25.58 16.91
CA ASP A 61 3.59 25.89 16.02
C ASP A 61 3.68 24.89 14.84
N VAL A 62 3.69 23.59 15.10
CA VAL A 62 3.70 22.57 14.02
C VAL A 62 2.44 22.63 13.16
N LYS A 63 1.29 22.93 13.73
CA LYS A 63 0.03 23.09 13.02
C LYS A 63 0.04 24.33 12.11
N ALA A 64 0.58 25.45 12.58
CA ALA A 64 0.75 26.68 11.78
C ALA A 64 1.69 26.47 10.58
N ASN A 65 2.61 25.51 10.68
CA ASN A 65 3.53 25.13 9.62
C ASN A 65 3.04 23.92 8.79
N GLU A 66 1.75 23.58 8.90
CA GLU A 66 1.09 22.50 8.13
C GLU A 66 1.77 21.14 8.24
N VAL A 67 2.44 20.86 9.36
CA VAL A 67 3.04 19.55 9.65
C VAL A 67 1.94 18.50 9.72
N ASN A 68 2.13 17.37 9.04
CA ASN A 68 1.18 16.26 8.99
C ASN A 68 1.77 14.91 9.47
N ALA A 69 3.07 14.90 9.83
CA ALA A 69 3.74 13.79 10.50
C ALA A 69 4.73 14.34 11.52
N LEU A 70 4.67 13.88 12.76
CA LEU A 70 5.40 14.47 13.88
C LEU A 70 6.46 13.51 14.42
N VAL A 71 7.69 14.00 14.54
CA VAL A 71 8.78 13.35 15.28
C VAL A 71 8.95 14.05 16.62
N ILE A 72 8.75 13.33 17.70
CA ILE A 72 9.07 13.77 19.06
C ILE A 72 10.44 13.20 19.41
N PHE A 73 11.41 14.11 19.55
CA PHE A 73 12.81 13.79 19.73
C PHE A 73 13.25 14.01 21.18
N LEU A 74 13.54 12.93 21.88
CA LEU A 74 14.08 12.98 23.22
C LEU A 74 15.58 13.38 23.15
N GLY A 75 15.85 14.68 23.23
CA GLY A 75 17.22 15.20 23.29
C GLY A 75 17.88 14.94 24.62
N ASN A 76 17.09 14.75 25.70
CA ASN A 76 17.44 14.18 26.99
C ASN A 76 16.26 13.32 27.50
N PHE A 77 16.15 13.05 28.80
CA PHE A 77 15.14 12.14 29.38
C PHE A 77 13.71 12.44 28.95
N GLY A 78 13.35 13.70 28.73
CA GLY A 78 12.00 14.13 28.35
C GLY A 78 10.99 14.18 29.51
N PRO A 79 9.93 15.01 29.38
CA PRO A 79 8.85 15.14 30.33
C PRO A 79 7.70 14.22 29.96
N GLU A 80 7.61 13.04 30.54
CA GLU A 80 6.69 11.92 30.22
C GLU A 80 5.23 12.34 29.89
N GLY A 81 4.64 13.21 30.71
CA GLY A 81 3.28 13.71 30.53
C GLY A 81 3.13 14.65 29.34
N PRO A 82 3.88 15.76 29.27
CA PRO A 82 3.82 16.75 28.19
C PRO A 82 4.10 16.17 26.81
N GLU A 83 5.15 15.33 26.65
CA GLU A 83 5.51 14.77 25.34
C GLU A 83 4.46 13.77 24.82
N THR A 84 3.87 12.95 25.70
CA THR A 84 2.81 12.02 25.30
C THR A 84 1.47 12.72 25.14
N MET A 85 1.23 13.84 25.85
CA MET A 85 0.08 14.73 25.59
C MET A 85 0.18 15.40 24.22
N LEU A 86 1.36 15.84 23.81
CA LEU A 86 1.62 16.37 22.47
C LEU A 86 1.25 15.32 21.40
N ALA A 87 1.73 14.08 21.57
CA ALA A 87 1.40 12.97 20.67
C ALA A 87 -0.10 12.70 20.61
N GLN A 88 -0.81 12.70 21.76
CA GLN A 88 -2.25 12.45 21.84
C GLN A 88 -3.08 13.52 21.12
N LYS A 89 -2.61 14.78 21.12
CA LYS A 89 -3.36 15.92 20.56
C LYS A 89 -2.95 16.25 19.11
N PHE A 90 -1.90 15.64 18.60
CA PHE A 90 -1.52 15.81 17.21
C PHE A 90 -2.41 14.97 16.31
N ASP A 91 -2.95 15.59 15.25
CA ASP A 91 -3.81 14.91 14.28
C ASP A 91 -2.95 14.36 13.12
N GLY A 92 -2.30 13.22 13.34
CA GLY A 92 -1.44 12.58 12.36
C GLY A 92 -0.55 11.49 12.98
N PRO A 93 0.26 10.81 12.15
CA PRO A 93 1.21 9.82 12.65
C PRO A 93 2.32 10.49 13.46
N VAL A 94 2.71 9.83 14.55
CA VAL A 94 3.76 10.29 15.47
C VAL A 94 4.85 9.24 15.57
N MET A 95 6.10 9.69 15.59
CA MET A 95 7.29 8.90 15.89
C MET A 95 7.93 9.40 17.17
N PHE A 96 8.42 8.47 18.01
CA PHE A 96 9.33 8.78 19.12
C PHE A 96 10.71 8.20 18.85
N VAL A 97 11.74 9.01 19.10
CA VAL A 97 13.13 8.63 18.93
C VAL A 97 14.01 9.47 19.86
N ALA A 98 15.16 8.94 20.28
CA ALA A 98 16.01 9.55 21.30
C ALA A 98 17.46 9.69 20.88
N ALA A 99 18.16 10.65 21.46
CA ALA A 99 19.59 10.86 21.29
C ALA A 99 20.41 9.89 22.15
N ALA A 100 21.44 9.31 21.57
CA ALA A 100 22.44 8.55 22.27
C ALA A 100 23.45 9.49 22.95
N GLU A 101 24.09 9.03 24.05
CA GLU A 101 25.38 9.53 24.52
C GLU A 101 26.46 8.98 23.56
N GLU A 102 27.27 9.87 22.97
CA GLU A 102 28.20 9.47 21.89
C GLU A 102 29.61 9.17 22.44
N THR A 103 29.98 9.71 23.60
CA THR A 103 31.30 9.57 24.19
C THR A 103 31.23 9.22 25.67
N LYS A 104 32.36 8.76 26.26
CA LYS A 104 32.46 8.53 27.70
C LYS A 104 32.25 9.81 28.50
N ASP A 105 32.63 10.95 27.96
CA ASP A 105 32.48 12.24 28.61
C ASP A 105 31.00 12.63 28.75
N ASP A 106 30.18 12.26 27.78
CA ASP A 106 28.74 12.51 27.82
C ASP A 106 28.04 11.84 29.01
N LEU A 107 28.58 10.73 29.52
CA LEU A 107 28.04 10.07 30.72
C LEU A 107 28.16 10.90 31.98
N TYR A 108 29.02 11.93 31.98
CA TYR A 108 29.23 12.81 33.12
C TYR A 108 28.87 14.27 32.81
N ASN A 109 29.45 14.85 31.75
CA ASN A 109 29.31 16.26 31.41
C ASN A 109 28.12 16.59 30.50
N GLY A 110 27.72 15.67 29.64
CA GLY A 110 26.64 15.85 28.66
C GLY A 110 25.48 14.87 28.86
N ARG A 111 25.30 14.34 30.04
CA ARG A 111 24.34 13.27 30.33
C ARG A 111 22.91 13.71 30.14
N GLY A 112 22.16 12.99 29.27
CA GLY A 112 20.79 13.29 28.96
C GLY A 112 19.80 12.19 29.38
N ASP A 113 20.26 10.95 29.55
CA ASP A 113 19.45 9.78 29.93
C ASP A 113 18.24 9.53 29.01
N ALA A 114 18.30 9.91 27.73
CA ALA A 114 17.20 9.76 26.80
C ALA A 114 16.80 8.28 26.57
N TYR A 115 17.76 7.34 26.69
CA TYR A 115 17.49 5.91 26.66
C TYR A 115 16.51 5.47 27.77
N CYS A 116 16.72 5.98 29.00
CA CYS A 116 15.80 5.75 30.12
C CYS A 116 14.45 6.45 29.88
N GLY A 117 14.48 7.66 29.33
CA GLY A 117 13.29 8.43 28.98
C GLY A 117 12.35 7.70 28.01
N MET A 118 12.89 6.99 27.02
CA MET A 118 12.10 6.18 26.09
C MET A 118 11.25 5.12 26.79
N LEU A 119 11.75 4.49 27.84
CA LEU A 119 11.00 3.50 28.60
C LEU A 119 9.82 4.14 29.35
N SER A 120 10.07 5.26 30.02
CA SER A 120 9.03 6.02 30.73
C SER A 120 7.97 6.58 29.79
N MET A 121 8.40 7.15 28.68
CA MET A 121 7.52 7.65 27.61
C MET A 121 6.61 6.53 27.08
N SER A 122 7.14 5.34 26.79
CA SER A 122 6.37 4.23 26.25
C SER A 122 5.25 3.78 27.18
N TYR A 123 5.51 3.76 28.49
CA TYR A 123 4.49 3.49 29.50
C TYR A 123 3.38 4.55 29.48
N ASN A 124 3.74 5.82 29.38
CA ASN A 124 2.79 6.93 29.32
C ASN A 124 1.93 6.94 28.03
N LEU A 125 2.49 6.53 26.88
CA LEU A 125 1.69 6.29 25.66
C LEU A 125 0.61 5.24 25.89
N ALA A 126 0.95 4.14 26.55
CA ALA A 126 -0.02 3.09 26.90
C ALA A 126 -1.12 3.60 27.82
N LEU A 127 -0.79 4.41 28.85
CA LEU A 127 -1.79 5.03 29.71
C LEU A 127 -2.77 5.94 28.98
N ARG A 128 -2.32 6.59 27.90
CA ARG A 128 -3.13 7.48 27.07
C ARG A 128 -3.85 6.79 25.90
N GLY A 129 -3.58 5.49 25.67
CA GLY A 129 -4.09 4.77 24.52
C GLY A 129 -3.59 5.34 23.19
N VAL A 130 -2.36 5.87 23.17
CA VAL A 130 -1.75 6.47 21.99
C VAL A 130 -0.82 5.47 21.32
N THR A 131 -1.01 5.24 20.03
CA THR A 131 -0.10 4.44 19.19
C THR A 131 0.85 5.37 18.46
N ALA A 132 2.15 5.11 18.56
CA ALA A 132 3.20 5.83 17.85
C ALA A 132 4.17 4.86 17.18
N TYR A 133 4.84 5.28 16.12
CA TYR A 133 5.96 4.54 15.56
C TYR A 133 7.18 4.67 16.48
N ILE A 134 7.74 3.54 16.84
CA ILE A 134 9.00 3.44 17.58
C ILE A 134 9.91 2.53 16.77
N PRO A 135 11.08 3.00 16.30
CA PRO A 135 12.04 2.19 15.55
C PRO A 135 12.49 0.94 16.31
N GLU A 136 13.03 -0.05 15.61
CA GLU A 136 13.55 -1.29 16.20
C GLU A 136 14.55 -1.02 17.33
N TYR A 137 15.44 -0.04 17.14
CA TYR A 137 16.27 0.50 18.18
C TYR A 137 16.18 2.03 18.17
N PRO A 138 15.36 2.64 19.05
CA PRO A 138 14.93 4.04 18.92
C PRO A 138 15.89 5.07 19.49
N VAL A 139 17.13 4.71 19.74
CA VAL A 139 18.15 5.60 20.32
C VAL A 139 19.40 5.60 19.43
N GLY A 140 19.88 6.77 19.06
CA GLY A 140 21.02 6.87 18.15
C GLY A 140 21.68 8.23 18.11
N THR A 141 22.80 8.29 17.40
CA THR A 141 23.42 9.54 16.96
C THR A 141 22.49 10.30 16.02
N ALA A 142 22.75 11.57 15.78
CA ALA A 142 21.93 12.37 14.87
C ALA A 142 21.83 11.74 13.46
N GLY A 143 22.89 11.08 12.98
CA GLY A 143 22.90 10.39 11.69
C GLY A 143 21.98 9.16 11.67
N GLU A 144 22.06 8.31 12.71
CA GLU A 144 21.21 7.13 12.85
C GLU A 144 19.74 7.53 13.00
N VAL A 145 19.45 8.56 13.81
CA VAL A 145 18.08 9.09 13.95
C VAL A 145 17.54 9.63 12.62
N ALA A 146 18.37 10.31 11.81
CA ALA A 146 17.95 10.78 10.50
C ALA A 146 17.58 9.63 9.56
N GLU A 147 18.27 8.49 9.61
CA GLU A 147 17.89 7.28 8.85
C GLU A 147 16.57 6.68 9.37
N MET A 148 16.37 6.61 10.68
CA MET A 148 15.08 6.14 11.26
C MET A 148 13.91 7.02 10.83
N ILE A 149 14.12 8.34 10.70
CA ILE A 149 13.10 9.29 10.23
C ILE A 149 12.72 9.03 8.76
N LYS A 150 13.64 8.58 7.92
CA LYS A 150 13.30 8.19 6.53
C LYS A 150 12.34 7.00 6.49
N ASP A 151 12.55 6.00 7.34
CA ASP A 151 11.62 4.87 7.46
C ASP A 151 10.23 5.35 7.93
N PHE A 152 10.20 6.25 8.91
CA PHE A 152 8.95 6.85 9.39
C PHE A 152 8.21 7.64 8.30
N GLU A 153 8.91 8.36 7.45
CA GLU A 153 8.29 9.11 6.35
C GLU A 153 7.51 8.19 5.40
N ILE A 154 8.04 7.01 5.11
CA ILE A 154 7.37 6.00 4.27
C ILE A 154 6.09 5.49 4.94
N ILE A 155 6.18 5.15 6.23
CA ILE A 155 5.05 4.65 7.04
C ILE A 155 3.98 5.76 7.18
N ALA A 156 4.41 6.97 7.49
CA ALA A 156 3.55 8.13 7.67
C ALA A 156 2.76 8.46 6.39
N ARG A 157 3.38 8.32 5.22
CA ARG A 157 2.71 8.53 3.92
C ARG A 157 1.51 7.60 3.76
N ALA A 158 1.68 6.32 4.02
CA ALA A 158 0.59 5.35 3.94
C ALA A 158 -0.49 5.60 5.00
N TYR A 159 -0.10 5.95 6.22
CA TYR A 159 -1.05 6.31 7.30
C TYR A 159 -1.90 7.53 6.94
N ILE A 160 -1.28 8.62 6.46
CA ILE A 160 -1.97 9.83 6.02
C ILE A 160 -2.89 9.53 4.83
N GLY A 161 -2.44 8.67 3.92
CA GLY A 161 -3.22 8.22 2.77
C GLY A 161 -4.52 7.56 3.21
N LEU A 162 -4.44 6.59 4.11
CA LEU A 162 -5.60 5.86 4.61
C LEU A 162 -6.62 6.75 5.31
N LYS A 163 -6.16 7.69 6.13
CA LYS A 163 -7.03 8.65 6.84
C LYS A 163 -7.80 9.60 5.91
N ASN A 164 -7.46 9.63 4.63
CA ASN A 164 -8.08 10.50 3.63
C ASN A 164 -8.50 9.74 2.36
N LEU A 165 -8.57 8.42 2.42
CA LEU A 165 -8.92 7.55 1.29
C LEU A 165 -10.43 7.37 1.17
N LYS A 166 -10.92 7.42 -0.07
CA LYS A 166 -12.25 6.92 -0.45
C LYS A 166 -12.12 5.82 -1.48
N ILE A 167 -12.76 4.68 -1.25
CA ILE A 167 -12.90 3.61 -2.22
C ILE A 167 -14.29 3.67 -2.84
N MET A 168 -14.36 3.84 -4.15
CA MET A 168 -15.59 3.93 -4.92
C MET A 168 -15.83 2.60 -5.63
N THR A 169 -16.96 1.96 -5.38
CA THR A 169 -17.28 0.66 -5.97
C THR A 169 -18.34 0.77 -7.05
N PHE A 170 -18.31 -0.15 -8.00
CA PHE A 170 -19.35 -0.32 -9.01
C PHE A 170 -19.87 -1.75 -9.04
N GLY A 171 -21.07 -1.95 -8.57
CA GLY A 171 -21.69 -3.26 -8.52
C GLY A 171 -22.20 -3.60 -7.15
N PRO A 172 -22.75 -4.80 -6.93
CA PRO A 172 -22.18 -5.74 -5.98
C PRO A 172 -21.11 -6.60 -6.63
N ARG A 173 -20.43 -7.42 -5.82
CA ARG A 173 -19.53 -8.47 -6.29
C ARG A 173 -20.24 -9.39 -7.27
N PRO A 174 -19.50 -10.02 -8.23
CA PRO A 174 -20.15 -10.90 -9.20
C PRO A 174 -20.72 -12.14 -8.50
N GLN A 175 -22.03 -12.38 -8.67
CA GLN A 175 -22.76 -13.60 -8.24
C GLN A 175 -22.34 -14.10 -6.84
N ASP A 176 -21.85 -15.34 -6.73
CA ASP A 176 -21.40 -16.01 -5.52
C ASP A 176 -19.90 -15.84 -5.22
N PHE A 177 -19.26 -14.80 -5.78
CA PHE A 177 -17.84 -14.48 -5.53
C PHE A 177 -17.65 -13.90 -4.12
N LEU A 178 -17.97 -14.72 -3.11
CA LEU A 178 -18.02 -14.31 -1.70
C LEU A 178 -16.64 -14.17 -1.05
N ALA A 179 -15.59 -14.71 -1.67
CA ALA A 179 -14.24 -14.64 -1.15
C ALA A 179 -13.73 -13.20 -0.91
N CYS A 180 -14.22 -12.23 -1.69
CA CYS A 180 -13.91 -10.81 -1.56
C CYS A 180 -14.99 -10.02 -0.80
N ASN A 181 -15.98 -10.71 -0.16
CA ASN A 181 -17.07 -10.09 0.59
C ASN A 181 -16.78 -10.03 2.09
N ALA A 182 -15.78 -9.26 2.48
CA ALA A 182 -15.45 -9.05 3.88
C ALA A 182 -16.23 -7.84 4.47
N PRO A 183 -16.57 -7.84 5.78
CA PRO A 183 -17.19 -6.71 6.45
C PRO A 183 -16.40 -5.41 6.29
N ILE A 184 -17.06 -4.32 5.89
CA ILE A 184 -16.40 -3.02 5.64
C ILE A 184 -16.35 -2.11 6.87
N ALA A 185 -17.07 -2.42 7.93
CA ALA A 185 -17.12 -1.60 9.15
C ALA A 185 -15.74 -1.26 9.73
N PRO A 186 -14.74 -2.17 9.75
CA PRO A 186 -13.41 -1.84 10.26
C PRO A 186 -12.66 -0.78 9.45
N LEU A 187 -13.04 -0.56 8.19
CA LEU A 187 -12.40 0.43 7.32
C LEU A 187 -12.67 1.86 7.79
N PHE A 188 -13.90 2.13 8.27
CA PHE A 188 -14.24 3.43 8.83
C PHE A 188 -13.42 3.76 10.08
N ASN A 189 -13.07 2.75 10.90
CA ASN A 189 -12.24 2.93 12.11
C ASN A 189 -10.80 3.37 11.76
N ILE A 190 -10.30 2.95 10.61
CA ILE A 190 -8.97 3.38 10.13
C ILE A 190 -9.03 4.61 9.22
N GLY A 191 -10.21 5.21 9.04
CA GLY A 191 -10.43 6.47 8.32
C GLY A 191 -10.69 6.33 6.82
N VAL A 192 -10.98 5.11 6.34
CA VAL A 192 -11.30 4.85 4.92
C VAL A 192 -12.80 4.98 4.69
N GLU A 193 -13.19 5.81 3.73
CA GLU A 193 -14.57 5.99 3.30
C GLU A 193 -14.91 5.06 2.13
N ILE A 194 -16.14 4.56 2.11
CA ILE A 194 -16.65 3.70 1.04
C ILE A 194 -17.85 4.36 0.39
N GLN A 195 -17.85 4.41 -0.95
CA GLN A 195 -19.01 4.84 -1.74
C GLN A 195 -19.44 3.73 -2.67
N GLU A 196 -20.60 3.14 -2.42
CA GLU A 196 -21.17 2.09 -3.26
C GLU A 196 -22.05 2.70 -4.36
N ASN A 197 -21.79 2.32 -5.61
CA ASN A 197 -22.53 2.74 -6.81
C ASN A 197 -22.92 1.51 -7.61
N SER A 198 -23.95 1.61 -8.44
CA SER A 198 -24.34 0.53 -9.34
C SER A 198 -23.54 0.58 -10.65
N GLU A 199 -23.47 -0.55 -11.35
CA GLU A 199 -22.95 -0.58 -12.73
C GLU A 199 -23.81 0.23 -13.70
N LEU A 200 -25.10 0.47 -13.38
CA LEU A 200 -25.99 1.32 -14.17
C LEU A 200 -25.58 2.78 -14.10
N ASP A 201 -25.15 3.26 -12.90
CA ASP A 201 -24.63 4.63 -12.73
C ASP A 201 -23.37 4.82 -13.57
N LEU A 202 -22.49 3.80 -13.56
CA LEU A 202 -21.28 3.80 -14.38
C LEU A 202 -21.59 3.81 -15.87
N TYR A 203 -22.54 2.97 -16.31
CA TYR A 203 -22.94 2.89 -17.73
C TYR A 203 -23.60 4.18 -18.20
N GLU A 204 -24.48 4.78 -17.41
CA GLU A 204 -25.09 6.08 -17.73
C GLU A 204 -23.99 7.17 -17.86
N SER A 205 -23.02 7.19 -16.96
CA SER A 205 -21.89 8.11 -17.05
C SER A 205 -21.05 7.86 -18.29
N PHE A 206 -20.78 6.59 -18.64
CA PHE A 206 -20.06 6.23 -19.86
C PHE A 206 -20.78 6.73 -21.11
N LYS A 207 -22.10 6.58 -21.20
CA LYS A 207 -22.91 7.08 -22.32
C LYS A 207 -22.83 8.62 -22.47
N LYS A 208 -22.72 9.36 -21.35
CA LYS A 208 -22.56 10.82 -21.36
C LYS A 208 -21.23 11.29 -21.95
N HIS A 209 -20.21 10.41 -21.96
CA HIS A 209 -18.90 10.69 -22.58
C HIS A 209 -18.83 10.27 -24.07
N GLU A 210 -19.95 9.82 -24.67
CA GLU A 210 -19.97 9.52 -26.09
C GLU A 210 -19.66 10.77 -26.93
N GLY A 211 -18.63 10.71 -27.78
CA GLY A 211 -18.17 11.85 -28.57
C GLY A 211 -17.41 12.95 -27.79
N ASP A 212 -16.95 12.67 -26.55
CA ASP A 212 -16.14 13.63 -25.78
C ASP A 212 -14.88 14.03 -26.56
N LYS A 213 -14.64 15.34 -26.66
CA LYS A 213 -13.54 15.93 -27.42
C LYS A 213 -12.15 15.54 -26.91
N ARG A 214 -12.04 15.03 -25.67
CA ARG A 214 -10.79 14.56 -25.05
C ARG A 214 -10.41 13.13 -25.48
N ILE A 215 -11.34 12.35 -26.09
CA ILE A 215 -11.09 10.98 -26.52
C ILE A 215 -9.83 10.86 -27.41
N PRO A 216 -9.62 11.69 -28.45
CA PRO A 216 -8.44 11.58 -29.30
C PRO A 216 -7.10 11.77 -28.56
N GLU A 217 -7.08 12.57 -27.48
CA GLU A 217 -5.90 12.75 -26.66
C GLU A 217 -5.58 11.49 -25.84
N VAL A 218 -6.61 10.90 -25.20
CA VAL A 218 -6.46 9.65 -24.44
C VAL A 218 -6.10 8.47 -25.35
N VAL A 219 -6.61 8.43 -26.59
CA VAL A 219 -6.19 7.45 -27.60
C VAL A 219 -4.69 7.54 -27.87
N LYS A 220 -4.12 8.73 -28.04
CA LYS A 220 -2.67 8.92 -28.18
C LYS A 220 -1.88 8.49 -26.94
N GLU A 221 -2.41 8.74 -25.75
CA GLU A 221 -1.80 8.25 -24.51
C GLU A 221 -1.77 6.70 -24.48
N ILE A 222 -2.84 6.05 -24.94
CA ILE A 222 -2.93 4.58 -25.02
C ILE A 222 -1.95 4.03 -26.07
N GLU A 223 -1.86 4.65 -27.23
CA GLU A 223 -0.91 4.27 -28.28
C GLU A 223 0.55 4.40 -27.81
N ALA A 224 0.87 5.47 -27.06
CA ALA A 224 2.18 5.67 -26.47
C ALA A 224 2.50 4.65 -25.37
N ASP A 225 1.53 4.28 -24.54
CA ASP A 225 1.64 3.27 -23.49
C ASP A 225 1.94 1.87 -24.09
N LEU A 226 1.37 1.58 -25.24
CA LEU A 226 1.53 0.32 -25.97
C LEU A 226 2.66 0.35 -27.03
N ALA A 227 3.46 1.43 -27.11
CA ALA A 227 4.45 1.60 -28.18
C ALA A 227 5.50 0.48 -28.26
N ASN A 228 5.87 -0.12 -27.12
CA ASN A 228 6.79 -1.26 -27.04
C ASN A 228 6.06 -2.62 -27.00
N GLY A 229 4.77 -2.62 -27.18
CA GLY A 229 3.89 -3.77 -27.09
C GLY A 229 3.20 -4.12 -28.41
N THR A 230 2.01 -4.69 -28.30
CA THR A 230 1.17 -5.02 -29.44
C THR A 230 -0.27 -4.60 -29.16
N CYS A 231 -0.95 -4.08 -30.17
CA CYS A 231 -2.38 -3.80 -30.12
C CYS A 231 -3.12 -4.70 -31.14
N ASN A 232 -3.71 -5.79 -30.64
CA ASN A 232 -4.45 -6.72 -31.53
C ASN A 232 -5.84 -6.20 -31.90
N PHE A 233 -6.38 -5.26 -31.11
CA PHE A 233 -7.74 -4.74 -31.31
C PHE A 233 -7.79 -3.20 -31.31
N PRO A 234 -7.20 -2.53 -32.33
CA PRO A 234 -7.18 -1.06 -32.35
C PRO A 234 -8.59 -0.43 -32.40
N ALA A 235 -9.57 -1.14 -32.92
CA ALA A 235 -10.94 -0.64 -33.01
C ALA A 235 -11.63 -0.44 -31.64
N VAL A 236 -11.14 -1.07 -30.55
CA VAL A 236 -11.71 -0.88 -29.20
C VAL A 236 -11.08 0.29 -28.46
N VAL A 237 -9.92 0.80 -28.90
CA VAL A 237 -9.16 1.85 -28.21
C VAL A 237 -9.97 3.13 -27.93
N PRO A 238 -10.78 3.65 -28.86
CA PRO A 238 -11.63 4.81 -28.58
C PRO A 238 -12.65 4.58 -27.45
N GLN A 239 -13.22 3.35 -27.35
CA GLN A 239 -14.16 2.99 -26.28
C GLN A 239 -13.42 2.88 -24.92
N LEU A 240 -12.21 2.32 -24.91
CA LEU A 240 -11.36 2.29 -23.71
C LEU A 240 -10.99 3.71 -23.26
N ALA A 241 -10.69 4.61 -24.20
CA ALA A 241 -10.41 6.03 -23.91
C ALA A 241 -11.65 6.74 -23.34
N GLN A 242 -12.84 6.49 -23.88
CA GLN A 242 -14.10 7.00 -23.35
C GLN A 242 -14.34 6.51 -21.91
N TYR A 243 -14.08 5.23 -21.65
CA TYR A 243 -14.24 4.64 -20.33
C TYR A 243 -13.21 5.21 -19.32
N GLU A 244 -11.97 5.41 -19.75
CA GLU A 244 -10.96 6.06 -18.93
C GLU A 244 -11.36 7.49 -18.54
N LEU A 245 -11.90 8.28 -19.45
CA LEU A 245 -12.44 9.61 -19.18
C LEU A 245 -13.61 9.56 -18.20
N THR A 246 -14.50 8.57 -18.37
CA THR A 246 -15.63 8.36 -17.45
C THR A 246 -15.14 8.17 -16.01
N LEU A 247 -14.13 7.33 -15.81
CA LEU A 247 -13.57 7.10 -14.48
C LEU A 247 -12.77 8.29 -13.95
N ARG A 248 -12.04 9.03 -14.81
CA ARG A 248 -11.32 10.26 -14.43
C ARG A 248 -12.30 11.31 -13.89
N ASP A 249 -13.38 11.58 -14.62
CA ASP A 249 -14.39 12.58 -14.22
C ASP A 249 -15.20 12.08 -13.01
N TRP A 250 -15.45 10.77 -12.90
CA TRP A 250 -16.09 10.18 -11.73
C TRP A 250 -15.23 10.39 -10.48
N PHE A 251 -13.94 10.12 -10.58
CA PHE A 251 -12.97 10.31 -9.50
C PHE A 251 -12.98 11.76 -8.98
N GLU A 252 -12.82 12.73 -9.87
CA GLU A 252 -12.78 14.14 -9.50
C GLU A 252 -14.09 14.61 -8.85
N LYS A 253 -15.23 14.18 -9.40
CA LYS A 253 -16.55 14.58 -8.92
C LYS A 253 -16.92 13.98 -7.57
N ASN A 254 -16.46 12.77 -7.27
CA ASN A 254 -16.99 11.97 -6.15
C ASN A 254 -16.01 11.82 -4.97
N LEU A 255 -14.79 12.36 -5.02
CA LEU A 255 -13.88 12.36 -3.87
C LEU A 255 -14.50 13.02 -2.63
N GLY A 256 -15.27 14.11 -2.81
CA GLY A 256 -15.91 14.82 -1.70
C GLY A 256 -14.88 15.42 -0.74
N ALA A 257 -14.95 15.08 0.53
CA ALA A 257 -13.99 15.54 1.54
C ALA A 257 -12.69 14.72 1.57
N SER A 258 -12.65 13.54 0.94
CA SER A 258 -11.44 12.72 0.83
C SER A 258 -10.45 13.35 -0.13
N LYS A 259 -9.16 13.10 0.09
CA LYS A 259 -8.08 13.65 -0.75
C LYS A 259 -7.58 12.64 -1.77
N TYR A 260 -7.75 11.37 -1.49
CA TYR A 260 -7.23 10.24 -2.28
C TYR A 260 -8.34 9.25 -2.56
N GLY A 261 -8.19 8.49 -3.63
CA GLY A 261 -9.21 7.54 -4.04
C GLY A 261 -8.66 6.27 -4.66
N ALA A 262 -9.48 5.24 -4.62
CA ALA A 262 -9.31 3.99 -5.34
C ALA A 262 -10.68 3.52 -5.84
N PHE A 263 -10.68 2.57 -6.77
CA PHE A 263 -11.91 1.97 -7.27
C PHE A 263 -11.93 0.46 -7.00
N ALA A 264 -13.13 -0.09 -7.00
CA ALA A 264 -13.36 -1.51 -7.11
C ALA A 264 -14.50 -1.75 -8.10
N ASN A 265 -14.19 -2.37 -9.23
CA ASN A 265 -15.15 -2.66 -10.31
C ASN A 265 -15.16 -4.15 -10.63
N LYS A 266 -15.95 -4.55 -11.63
CA LYS A 266 -15.96 -5.92 -12.13
C LYS A 266 -16.18 -5.92 -13.65
N CYS A 267 -15.77 -7.01 -14.32
CA CYS A 267 -15.97 -7.18 -15.74
C CYS A 267 -17.12 -8.16 -16.08
N TRP A 268 -17.65 -8.88 -15.09
CA TRP A 268 -18.69 -9.89 -15.28
C TRP A 268 -19.74 -9.88 -14.16
N PRO A 269 -20.98 -10.38 -14.36
CA PRO A 269 -21.44 -11.05 -15.60
C PRO A 269 -21.95 -10.11 -16.69
N ALA A 270 -22.29 -8.84 -16.39
CA ALA A 270 -23.04 -7.99 -17.32
C ALA A 270 -22.20 -6.91 -18.03
N PHE A 271 -21.01 -6.59 -17.53
CA PHE A 271 -20.23 -5.47 -18.04
C PHE A 271 -19.94 -5.59 -19.55
N GLN A 272 -19.47 -6.76 -20.01
CA GLN A 272 -19.08 -6.96 -21.41
C GLN A 272 -20.25 -6.78 -22.37
N THR A 273 -21.43 -7.27 -22.00
CA THR A 273 -22.63 -7.16 -22.85
C THR A 273 -23.18 -5.75 -22.92
N MET A 274 -22.94 -4.94 -21.89
CA MET A 274 -23.37 -3.54 -21.84
C MET A 274 -22.38 -2.60 -22.51
N PHE A 275 -21.08 -2.80 -22.29
CA PHE A 275 -20.02 -1.89 -22.75
C PHE A 275 -19.37 -2.35 -24.07
N ASN A 276 -19.51 -3.62 -24.46
CA ASN A 276 -18.87 -4.27 -25.61
C ASN A 276 -17.32 -4.31 -25.54
N PHE A 277 -16.77 -4.35 -24.32
CA PHE A 277 -15.34 -4.54 -24.03
C PHE A 277 -15.17 -4.97 -22.56
N VAL A 278 -13.93 -5.32 -22.14
CA VAL A 278 -13.56 -5.56 -20.75
C VAL A 278 -12.71 -4.41 -20.20
N PRO A 279 -12.83 -4.05 -18.91
CA PRO A 279 -12.18 -2.87 -18.33
C PRO A 279 -10.70 -3.07 -17.97
N CYS A 280 -10.16 -4.28 -18.07
CA CYS A 280 -8.88 -4.70 -17.48
C CYS A 280 -7.71 -3.78 -17.86
N TYR A 281 -7.56 -3.43 -19.15
CA TYR A 281 -6.47 -2.53 -19.56
C TYR A 281 -6.63 -1.11 -18.99
N VAL A 282 -7.86 -0.60 -18.90
CA VAL A 282 -8.09 0.71 -18.27
C VAL A 282 -7.75 0.66 -16.78
N ASN A 283 -8.08 -0.44 -16.08
CA ASN A 283 -7.68 -0.65 -14.69
C ASN A 283 -6.13 -0.61 -14.54
N SER A 284 -5.41 -1.30 -15.45
CA SER A 284 -3.94 -1.26 -15.55
C SER A 284 -3.39 0.17 -15.70
N ARG A 285 -4.00 0.99 -16.54
CA ARG A 285 -3.61 2.38 -16.75
C ARG A 285 -3.84 3.26 -15.53
N PHE A 286 -4.92 3.03 -14.78
CA PHE A 286 -5.17 3.72 -13.51
C PHE A 286 -4.14 3.32 -12.44
N ALA A 287 -3.83 2.03 -12.31
CA ALA A 287 -2.78 1.55 -11.41
C ALA A 287 -1.41 2.18 -11.74
N SER A 288 -1.08 2.34 -13.04
CA SER A 288 0.13 3.08 -13.49
C SER A 288 0.15 4.55 -13.04
N LYS A 289 -1.02 5.12 -12.78
CA LYS A 289 -1.20 6.52 -12.33
C LYS A 289 -1.39 6.65 -10.81
N GLY A 290 -1.19 5.55 -10.06
CA GLY A 290 -1.33 5.50 -8.60
C GLY A 290 -2.76 5.51 -8.10
N VAL A 291 -3.72 5.19 -8.94
CA VAL A 291 -5.14 5.01 -8.57
C VAL A 291 -5.50 3.54 -8.79
N PRO A 292 -5.41 2.70 -7.77
CA PRO A 292 -5.79 1.30 -7.89
C PRO A 292 -7.24 1.12 -8.31
N ILE A 293 -7.49 0.13 -9.15
CA ILE A 293 -8.82 -0.36 -9.51
C ILE A 293 -8.83 -1.87 -9.33
N SER A 294 -9.32 -2.33 -8.20
CA SER A 294 -9.39 -3.75 -7.88
C SER A 294 -10.55 -4.43 -8.62
N CYS A 295 -10.30 -5.63 -9.14
CA CYS A 295 -11.33 -6.42 -9.84
C CYS A 295 -12.29 -7.10 -8.86
N GLU A 296 -13.40 -7.66 -9.38
CA GLU A 296 -14.48 -8.36 -8.67
C GLU A 296 -15.07 -7.57 -7.50
N THR A 297 -15.02 -6.23 -7.58
CA THR A 297 -15.50 -5.30 -6.55
C THR A 297 -14.84 -5.58 -5.18
N ASP A 298 -13.55 -5.97 -5.22
CA ASP A 298 -12.76 -6.28 -4.02
C ASP A 298 -12.27 -5.01 -3.33
N ILE A 299 -13.05 -4.52 -2.36
CA ILE A 299 -12.75 -3.30 -1.59
C ILE A 299 -11.42 -3.44 -0.85
N TYR A 300 -11.15 -4.59 -0.25
CA TYR A 300 -9.89 -4.84 0.46
C TYR A 300 -8.70 -5.05 -0.49
N GLY A 301 -8.96 -5.50 -1.72
CA GLY A 301 -7.98 -5.48 -2.80
C GLY A 301 -7.54 -4.07 -3.13
N ALA A 302 -8.50 -3.16 -3.37
CA ALA A 302 -8.22 -1.75 -3.64
C ALA A 302 -7.48 -1.06 -2.49
N LEU A 303 -7.87 -1.35 -1.24
CA LEU A 303 -7.16 -0.89 -0.05
C LEU A 303 -5.71 -1.38 0.00
N THR A 304 -5.50 -2.67 -0.25
CA THR A 304 -4.19 -3.32 -0.25
C THR A 304 -3.26 -2.71 -1.29
N GLU A 305 -3.75 -2.55 -2.53
CA GLU A 305 -3.00 -1.88 -3.61
C GLU A 305 -2.69 -0.42 -3.27
N TYR A 306 -3.63 0.30 -2.63
CA TYR A 306 -3.39 1.69 -2.25
C TYR A 306 -2.31 1.83 -1.16
N ILE A 307 -2.30 0.95 -0.16
CA ILE A 307 -1.23 0.89 0.85
C ILE A 307 0.13 0.68 0.18
N LEU A 308 0.22 -0.31 -0.71
CA LEU A 308 1.45 -0.59 -1.45
C LEU A 308 1.87 0.61 -2.32
N THR A 309 0.93 1.26 -3.00
CA THR A 309 1.20 2.47 -3.80
C THR A 309 1.78 3.60 -2.95
N CYS A 310 1.25 3.85 -1.76
CA CYS A 310 1.76 4.87 -0.84
C CYS A 310 3.16 4.54 -0.31
N ILE A 311 3.43 3.27 -0.02
CA ILE A 311 4.72 2.82 0.52
C ILE A 311 5.79 2.84 -0.57
N THR A 312 5.52 2.24 -1.72
CA THR A 312 6.51 2.08 -2.79
C THR A 312 6.63 3.31 -3.70
N GLN A 313 5.57 4.12 -3.79
CA GLN A 313 5.40 5.21 -4.76
C GLN A 313 5.55 4.74 -6.23
N GLU A 314 5.27 3.47 -6.47
CA GLU A 314 5.43 2.77 -7.73
C GLU A 314 4.13 2.11 -8.17
N PRO A 315 3.93 1.83 -9.46
CA PRO A 315 2.81 1.03 -9.93
C PRO A 315 2.81 -0.37 -9.32
N VAL A 316 1.67 -0.74 -8.74
CA VAL A 316 1.40 -2.03 -8.11
C VAL A 316 0.33 -2.80 -8.88
N THR A 317 0.04 -4.03 -8.51
CA THR A 317 -1.03 -4.82 -9.13
C THR A 317 -1.72 -5.73 -8.12
N LEU A 318 -2.97 -6.06 -8.39
CA LEU A 318 -3.69 -7.16 -7.73
C LEU A 318 -3.50 -8.44 -8.54
N LEU A 319 -3.13 -9.53 -7.89
CA LEU A 319 -3.01 -10.84 -8.52
C LEU A 319 -3.65 -11.93 -7.68
N ASP A 320 -4.06 -13.00 -8.38
CA ASP A 320 -4.45 -14.27 -7.77
C ASP A 320 -3.19 -15.08 -7.41
N ILE A 321 -3.22 -15.74 -6.27
CA ILE A 321 -2.42 -16.96 -6.08
C ILE A 321 -3.13 -18.04 -6.88
N ASN A 322 -2.78 -18.15 -8.16
CA ASN A 322 -3.65 -18.76 -9.16
C ASN A 322 -3.44 -20.29 -9.27
N ASN A 323 -2.22 -20.71 -9.60
CA ASN A 323 -1.91 -22.11 -9.84
C ASN A 323 -0.56 -22.53 -9.24
N THR A 324 -0.38 -23.84 -9.08
CA THR A 324 0.95 -24.42 -8.94
C THR A 324 1.73 -24.26 -10.25
N VAL A 325 3.06 -24.22 -10.17
CA VAL A 325 3.92 -24.21 -11.37
C VAL A 325 3.96 -25.64 -11.96
N PRO A 326 3.68 -25.83 -13.26
CA PRO A 326 3.83 -27.11 -13.94
C PRO A 326 5.26 -27.63 -13.86
N ARG A 327 5.44 -28.97 -13.74
CA ARG A 327 6.77 -29.58 -13.56
C ARG A 327 7.70 -29.34 -14.73
N ASP A 328 7.20 -29.41 -15.94
CA ASP A 328 7.97 -29.14 -17.17
C ASP A 328 8.43 -27.67 -17.22
N LEU A 329 7.61 -26.74 -16.79
CA LEU A 329 7.97 -25.34 -16.68
C LEU A 329 9.06 -25.13 -15.60
N TYR A 330 8.92 -25.79 -14.45
CA TYR A 330 9.92 -25.76 -13.38
C TYR A 330 11.27 -26.34 -13.86
N GLU A 331 11.27 -27.46 -14.54
CA GLU A 331 12.46 -28.15 -15.03
C GLU A 331 13.16 -27.40 -16.19
N SER A 332 12.41 -26.64 -16.98
CA SER A 332 12.93 -25.82 -18.09
C SER A 332 13.39 -24.44 -17.68
N GLY A 333 12.99 -23.94 -16.49
CA GLY A 333 13.20 -22.58 -16.04
C GLY A 333 14.42 -22.36 -15.16
N ASN A 334 14.85 -21.12 -15.06
CA ASN A 334 15.86 -20.69 -14.07
C ASN A 334 15.19 -20.42 -12.72
N VAL A 335 15.08 -21.45 -11.90
CA VAL A 335 14.40 -21.39 -10.59
C VAL A 335 15.33 -21.04 -9.44
N LYS A 336 16.61 -20.82 -9.70
CA LYS A 336 17.63 -20.54 -8.67
C LYS A 336 17.60 -21.60 -7.54
N ASP A 337 17.57 -21.14 -6.27
CA ASP A 337 17.60 -22.00 -5.09
C ASP A 337 16.17 -22.32 -4.54
N TYR A 338 15.14 -22.18 -5.37
CA TYR A 338 13.76 -22.44 -4.98
C TYR A 338 13.34 -23.88 -5.29
N LYS A 339 12.63 -24.49 -4.37
CA LYS A 339 11.94 -25.77 -4.59
C LYS A 339 10.64 -25.54 -5.37
N LEU A 340 10.13 -26.56 -6.05
CA LEU A 340 8.85 -26.47 -6.76
C LEU A 340 7.71 -25.93 -5.86
N ASN A 341 7.67 -26.32 -4.61
CA ASN A 341 6.64 -25.93 -3.65
C ASN A 341 6.85 -24.51 -3.04
N ASP A 342 7.95 -23.85 -3.38
CA ASP A 342 8.17 -22.44 -3.09
C ASP A 342 7.55 -21.53 -4.18
N LEU A 343 7.11 -22.13 -5.30
CA LEU A 343 6.66 -21.42 -6.49
C LEU A 343 5.15 -21.49 -6.67
N PHE A 344 4.59 -20.44 -7.26
CA PHE A 344 3.21 -20.40 -7.74
C PHE A 344 3.08 -19.50 -8.97
N MET A 345 2.01 -19.71 -9.73
CA MET A 345 1.63 -18.78 -10.80
C MET A 345 0.82 -17.65 -10.19
N GLY A 346 1.36 -16.42 -10.23
CA GLY A 346 0.61 -15.21 -9.94
C GLY A 346 -0.05 -14.72 -11.24
N PHE A 347 -1.34 -14.50 -11.23
CA PHE A 347 -2.13 -14.22 -12.43
C PHE A 347 -3.25 -13.22 -12.17
N HIS A 348 -3.57 -12.39 -13.14
CA HIS A 348 -4.88 -11.76 -13.28
C HIS A 348 -5.19 -11.49 -14.76
N CYS A 349 -6.47 -11.28 -15.07
CA CYS A 349 -6.92 -11.19 -16.47
C CYS A 349 -6.28 -10.06 -17.30
N GLY A 350 -5.68 -9.02 -16.66
CA GLY A 350 -5.00 -7.96 -17.43
C GLY A 350 -5.01 -6.57 -16.78
N ASN A 351 -5.06 -6.49 -15.46
CA ASN A 351 -4.96 -5.24 -14.69
C ASN A 351 -3.51 -4.87 -14.28
N THR A 352 -2.53 -5.74 -14.57
CA THR A 352 -1.11 -5.42 -14.32
C THR A 352 -0.65 -4.27 -15.22
N PRO A 353 -0.02 -3.22 -14.67
CA PRO A 353 0.51 -2.09 -15.44
C PRO A 353 1.51 -2.49 -16.53
N VAL A 354 1.43 -1.85 -17.72
CA VAL A 354 2.33 -2.11 -18.85
C VAL A 354 3.80 -2.07 -18.43
N CYS A 355 4.18 -1.11 -17.59
CA CYS A 355 5.57 -0.96 -17.12
C CYS A 355 6.06 -2.12 -16.23
N ARG A 356 5.18 -3.01 -15.80
CA ARG A 356 5.50 -4.22 -15.02
C ARG A 356 5.52 -5.49 -15.88
N LEU A 357 5.20 -5.38 -17.16
CA LEU A 357 5.23 -6.47 -18.11
C LEU A 357 6.51 -6.40 -18.96
N LYS A 358 7.10 -7.55 -19.32
CA LYS A 358 8.19 -7.63 -20.31
C LYS A 358 7.76 -7.03 -21.63
N LYS A 359 6.54 -7.35 -22.06
CA LYS A 359 5.89 -6.82 -23.24
C LYS A 359 4.38 -6.88 -23.04
N GLY A 360 3.69 -5.73 -23.13
CA GLY A 360 2.25 -5.68 -23.03
C GLY A 360 1.55 -5.88 -24.37
N THR A 361 0.50 -6.69 -24.41
CA THR A 361 -0.34 -6.89 -25.59
C THR A 361 -1.78 -6.56 -25.24
N LEU A 362 -2.39 -5.58 -25.94
CA LEU A 362 -3.83 -5.36 -25.87
C LEU A 362 -4.54 -6.49 -26.60
N ALA A 363 -5.20 -7.35 -25.84
CA ALA A 363 -5.77 -8.60 -26.30
C ALA A 363 -7.27 -8.74 -25.94
N HIS A 364 -7.78 -9.96 -25.97
CA HIS A 364 -9.12 -10.30 -25.49
C HIS A 364 -9.03 -11.21 -24.25
N GLN A 365 -9.97 -11.06 -23.35
CA GLN A 365 -10.04 -11.86 -22.12
C GLN A 365 -10.58 -13.26 -22.45
N LEU A 366 -9.69 -14.24 -22.43
CA LEU A 366 -9.95 -15.60 -22.94
C LEU A 366 -11.08 -16.31 -22.18
N ILE A 367 -11.21 -16.12 -20.86
CA ILE A 367 -12.25 -16.76 -20.04
C ILE A 367 -13.63 -16.24 -20.47
N MET A 368 -13.75 -14.91 -20.64
CA MET A 368 -15.01 -14.29 -21.09
C MET A 368 -15.31 -14.61 -22.55
N LYS A 369 -14.30 -14.72 -23.40
CA LYS A 369 -14.45 -15.17 -24.77
C LYS A 369 -15.08 -16.57 -24.83
N ARG A 370 -14.57 -17.49 -24.01
CA ARG A 370 -15.12 -18.86 -23.90
C ARG A 370 -16.57 -18.87 -23.42
N LEU A 371 -16.91 -17.97 -22.51
CA LEU A 371 -18.25 -17.89 -21.91
C LEU A 371 -19.28 -17.22 -22.84
N LEU A 372 -18.92 -16.08 -23.43
CA LEU A 372 -19.86 -15.19 -24.13
C LEU A 372 -19.81 -15.30 -25.65
N GLU A 373 -18.65 -15.71 -26.19
CA GLU A 373 -18.38 -15.73 -27.63
C GLU A 373 -17.70 -17.04 -28.04
N PRO A 374 -18.23 -18.24 -27.66
CA PRO A 374 -17.54 -19.52 -27.86
C PRO A 374 -17.15 -19.78 -29.31
N ASP A 375 -18.05 -19.49 -30.24
CA ASP A 375 -17.94 -19.80 -31.67
C ASP A 375 -17.61 -18.58 -32.55
N GLY A 376 -17.51 -17.37 -31.95
CA GLY A 376 -17.30 -16.10 -32.66
C GLY A 376 -15.89 -15.54 -32.53
N GLU A 377 -15.61 -14.51 -33.33
CA GLU A 377 -14.43 -13.66 -33.12
C GLU A 377 -14.62 -12.80 -31.87
N PRO A 378 -13.53 -12.49 -31.12
CA PRO A 378 -13.61 -11.67 -29.92
C PRO A 378 -14.20 -10.28 -30.22
N TYR A 379 -15.29 -9.92 -29.56
CA TYR A 379 -15.94 -8.62 -29.67
C TYR A 379 -16.15 -8.01 -28.26
N MET A 380 -16.97 -8.62 -27.42
CA MET A 380 -17.26 -8.16 -26.06
C MET A 380 -16.11 -8.44 -25.08
N SER A 381 -15.26 -9.40 -25.38
CA SER A 381 -14.13 -9.79 -24.54
C SER A 381 -12.83 -8.98 -24.77
N ARG A 382 -12.81 -8.06 -25.75
CA ARG A 382 -11.62 -7.22 -26.05
C ARG A 382 -11.35 -6.20 -24.95
N GLY A 383 -10.09 -5.83 -24.75
CA GLY A 383 -9.69 -4.75 -23.82
C GLY A 383 -8.91 -5.22 -22.61
N THR A 384 -8.39 -6.45 -22.63
CA THR A 384 -7.45 -6.94 -21.61
C THR A 384 -6.01 -6.62 -22.00
N LEU A 385 -5.10 -6.68 -21.03
CA LEU A 385 -3.66 -6.52 -21.25
C LEU A 385 -2.94 -7.81 -20.86
N GLU A 386 -2.27 -8.43 -21.82
CA GLU A 386 -1.53 -9.68 -21.62
C GLU A 386 -0.02 -9.45 -21.65
N GLY A 387 0.70 -10.24 -20.86
CA GLY A 387 2.15 -10.29 -20.86
C GLY A 387 2.74 -10.96 -19.63
N ASP A 388 3.94 -11.50 -19.77
CA ASP A 388 4.73 -11.97 -18.64
C ASP A 388 5.15 -10.80 -17.76
N ILE A 389 4.95 -10.92 -16.45
CA ILE A 389 5.42 -9.94 -15.48
C ILE A 389 6.95 -9.96 -15.46
N ALA A 390 7.55 -8.79 -15.49
CA ALA A 390 9.00 -8.64 -15.50
C ALA A 390 9.63 -9.11 -14.18
N PRO A 391 10.79 -9.77 -14.22
CA PRO A 391 11.52 -10.21 -13.03
C PRO A 391 11.81 -9.04 -12.09
N SER A 392 11.53 -9.23 -10.79
CA SER A 392 11.75 -8.22 -9.76
C SER A 392 11.65 -8.84 -8.36
N GLU A 393 12.24 -8.18 -7.37
CA GLU A 393 11.85 -8.42 -5.97
C GLU A 393 10.41 -7.99 -5.76
N ILE A 394 9.67 -8.68 -4.87
CA ILE A 394 8.30 -8.36 -4.56
C ILE A 394 7.99 -8.44 -3.06
N THR A 395 6.95 -7.70 -2.68
CA THR A 395 6.17 -7.96 -1.46
C THR A 395 4.75 -8.31 -1.87
N PHE A 396 4.31 -9.51 -1.49
CA PHE A 396 2.94 -9.99 -1.64
C PHE A 396 2.19 -9.72 -0.33
N PHE A 397 1.12 -8.97 -0.39
CA PHE A 397 0.45 -8.43 0.79
C PHE A 397 -1.07 -8.44 0.64
N ARG A 398 -1.77 -8.67 1.77
CA ARG A 398 -3.20 -8.41 1.87
C ARG A 398 -3.57 -7.95 3.27
N LEU A 399 -4.36 -6.90 3.34
CA LEU A 399 -5.13 -6.50 4.51
C LEU A 399 -6.60 -6.84 4.25
N GLN A 400 -7.26 -7.47 5.22
CA GLN A 400 -8.67 -7.85 5.13
C GLN A 400 -9.31 -7.92 6.51
N SER A 401 -10.64 -7.80 6.60
CA SER A 401 -11.34 -8.15 7.83
C SER A 401 -11.72 -9.64 7.88
N SER A 402 -11.78 -10.19 9.07
CA SER A 402 -12.40 -11.48 9.34
C SER A 402 -13.93 -11.40 9.19
N LYS A 403 -14.62 -12.54 9.26
CA LYS A 403 -16.10 -12.57 9.31
C LYS A 403 -16.67 -11.80 10.51
N ASP A 404 -15.91 -11.65 11.58
CA ASP A 404 -16.29 -10.97 12.82
C ASP A 404 -15.89 -9.48 12.84
N GLY A 405 -15.32 -8.97 11.73
CA GLY A 405 -14.95 -7.56 11.58
C GLY A 405 -13.58 -7.19 12.17
N GLU A 406 -12.72 -8.16 12.48
CA GLU A 406 -11.37 -7.89 12.94
C GLU A 406 -10.40 -7.79 11.76
N LEU A 407 -9.57 -6.75 11.73
CA LEU A 407 -8.54 -6.61 10.71
C LEU A 407 -7.44 -7.64 10.90
N ARG A 408 -7.06 -8.29 9.80
CA ARG A 408 -5.96 -9.25 9.72
C ARG A 408 -5.21 -9.11 8.41
N SER A 409 -3.95 -9.52 8.40
CA SER A 409 -3.12 -9.38 7.22
C SER A 409 -2.15 -10.54 7.04
N TYR A 410 -1.63 -10.65 5.81
CA TYR A 410 -0.40 -11.36 5.55
C TYR A 410 0.59 -10.50 4.77
N ILE A 411 1.88 -10.76 4.98
CA ILE A 411 3.01 -10.15 4.28
C ILE A 411 3.96 -11.29 3.90
N ALA A 412 4.37 -11.36 2.65
CA ALA A 412 5.40 -12.30 2.20
C ALA A 412 6.32 -11.64 1.18
N GLU A 413 7.61 -11.74 1.38
CA GLU A 413 8.60 -11.23 0.45
C GLU A 413 9.18 -12.34 -0.41
N GLY A 414 9.44 -12.04 -1.68
CA GLY A 414 9.95 -12.96 -2.65
C GLY A 414 10.40 -12.28 -3.93
N GLU A 415 10.27 -12.96 -5.04
CA GLU A 415 10.61 -12.43 -6.35
C GLU A 415 9.74 -13.02 -7.48
N VAL A 416 9.65 -12.32 -8.59
CA VAL A 416 9.18 -12.84 -9.88
C VAL A 416 10.38 -13.39 -10.62
N LEU A 417 10.30 -14.65 -11.04
CA LEU A 417 11.38 -15.32 -11.77
C LEU A 417 11.31 -15.03 -13.27
N ASP A 418 12.47 -15.04 -13.92
CA ASP A 418 12.58 -14.89 -15.37
C ASP A 418 12.27 -16.20 -16.10
N ILE A 419 11.01 -16.63 -16.03
CA ILE A 419 10.50 -17.84 -16.65
C ILE A 419 9.31 -17.47 -17.53
N PRO A 420 9.35 -17.71 -18.86
CA PRO A 420 8.22 -17.47 -19.74
C PRO A 420 7.02 -18.36 -19.37
N SER A 421 5.87 -17.74 -19.14
CA SER A 421 4.68 -18.49 -18.68
C SER A 421 3.93 -19.22 -19.80
N MET A 422 4.11 -18.80 -21.05
CA MET A 422 3.38 -19.32 -22.22
C MET A 422 1.86 -19.32 -22.05
N SER A 423 1.32 -18.29 -21.37
CA SER A 423 -0.09 -18.20 -20.99
C SER A 423 -0.69 -16.82 -21.39
N PHE A 424 -1.94 -16.61 -21.04
CA PHE A 424 -2.68 -15.36 -21.24
C PHE A 424 -2.77 -14.57 -19.94
N GLY A 425 -3.24 -13.32 -20.03
CA GLY A 425 -3.37 -12.39 -18.89
C GLY A 425 -2.06 -11.76 -18.48
N GLY A 426 -2.07 -11.01 -17.39
CA GLY A 426 -0.88 -10.57 -16.67
C GLY A 426 -0.44 -11.70 -15.74
N ILE A 427 0.69 -12.35 -16.02
CA ILE A 427 1.07 -13.59 -15.35
C ILE A 427 2.58 -13.67 -15.12
N GLY A 428 3.00 -14.41 -14.10
CA GLY A 428 4.40 -14.69 -13.81
C GLY A 428 4.59 -15.87 -12.89
N VAL A 429 5.83 -16.39 -12.86
CA VAL A 429 6.26 -17.38 -11.88
C VAL A 429 6.80 -16.66 -10.66
N PHE A 430 6.10 -16.78 -9.55
CA PHE A 430 6.42 -16.16 -8.27
C PHE A 430 7.12 -17.15 -7.36
N ALA A 431 8.14 -16.69 -6.66
CA ALA A 431 8.93 -17.47 -5.71
C ALA A 431 8.88 -16.82 -4.32
N ILE A 432 8.35 -17.56 -3.35
CA ILE A 432 8.36 -17.18 -1.92
C ILE A 432 8.89 -18.40 -1.16
N LYS A 433 9.99 -18.24 -0.42
CA LYS A 433 10.54 -19.36 0.38
C LYS A 433 9.50 -19.88 1.38
N GLU A 434 9.43 -21.22 1.51
CA GLU A 434 8.46 -21.90 2.39
C GLU A 434 6.99 -21.65 1.99
N MET A 435 6.71 -21.34 0.71
CA MET A 435 5.35 -21.03 0.22
C MET A 435 4.35 -22.14 0.53
N GLN A 436 4.72 -23.41 0.44
CA GLN A 436 3.85 -24.54 0.79
C GLN A 436 3.30 -24.44 2.21
N ARG A 437 4.17 -24.10 3.18
CA ARG A 437 3.80 -23.95 4.59
C ARG A 437 2.98 -22.66 4.81
N PHE A 438 3.40 -21.55 4.17
CA PHE A 438 2.67 -20.29 4.20
C PHE A 438 1.27 -20.44 3.61
N TYR A 439 1.13 -21.12 2.47
CA TYR A 439 -0.17 -21.41 1.85
C TYR A 439 -1.10 -22.18 2.80
N ARG A 440 -0.60 -23.24 3.45
CA ARG A 440 -1.41 -24.06 4.35
C ARG A 440 -1.73 -23.36 5.68
N HIS A 441 -0.73 -22.76 6.34
CA HIS A 441 -0.85 -22.29 7.73
C HIS A 441 -1.23 -20.82 7.85
N VAL A 442 -1.07 -20.02 6.79
CA VAL A 442 -1.52 -18.64 6.74
C VAL A 442 -2.73 -18.51 5.82
N LEU A 443 -2.57 -18.74 4.52
CA LEU A 443 -3.63 -18.39 3.56
C LEU A 443 -4.91 -19.22 3.80
N ILE A 444 -4.81 -20.53 3.84
CA ILE A 444 -5.97 -21.41 4.10
C ILE A 444 -6.44 -21.32 5.55
N GLN A 445 -5.54 -21.47 6.51
CA GLN A 445 -5.89 -21.52 7.93
C GLN A 445 -6.54 -20.22 8.42
N LYS A 446 -6.09 -19.07 7.91
CA LYS A 446 -6.63 -17.75 8.23
C LYS A 446 -7.71 -17.30 7.25
N GLN A 447 -8.09 -18.15 6.29
CA GLN A 447 -9.20 -17.92 5.36
C GLN A 447 -9.04 -16.62 4.54
N PHE A 448 -7.84 -16.41 3.99
CA PHE A 448 -7.62 -15.34 3.02
C PHE A 448 -8.14 -15.74 1.64
N PRO A 449 -8.67 -14.79 0.83
CA PRO A 449 -9.01 -15.06 -0.55
C PRO A 449 -7.75 -15.26 -1.40
N HIS A 450 -7.93 -15.68 -2.64
CA HIS A 450 -6.85 -15.83 -3.60
C HIS A 450 -6.23 -14.49 -4.05
N HIS A 451 -6.93 -13.37 -3.92
CA HIS A 451 -6.42 -12.04 -4.25
C HIS A 451 -5.36 -11.55 -3.26
N GLY A 452 -4.27 -11.02 -3.78
CA GLY A 452 -3.28 -10.27 -3.02
C GLY A 452 -2.68 -9.13 -3.84
N GLY A 453 -2.29 -8.07 -3.18
CA GLY A 453 -1.55 -6.97 -3.80
C GLY A 453 -0.07 -7.30 -3.93
N VAL A 454 0.53 -6.87 -5.03
CA VAL A 454 1.96 -7.03 -5.31
C VAL A 454 2.63 -5.67 -5.46
N GLY A 455 3.52 -5.35 -4.52
CA GLY A 455 4.50 -4.28 -4.65
C GLY A 455 5.80 -4.84 -5.24
N PHE A 456 6.37 -4.15 -6.21
CA PHE A 456 7.56 -4.62 -6.94
C PHE A 456 8.87 -4.18 -6.26
N SER A 457 8.94 -4.38 -4.95
CA SER A 457 10.12 -4.20 -4.11
C SER A 457 9.89 -4.88 -2.76
N LYS A 458 10.96 -5.06 -1.97
CA LYS A 458 10.86 -5.51 -0.58
C LYS A 458 10.47 -4.33 0.31
N CYS A 459 9.24 -4.32 0.80
CA CYS A 459 8.71 -3.26 1.64
C CYS A 459 7.93 -3.79 2.87
N GLY A 460 8.07 -5.09 3.16
CA GLY A 460 7.36 -5.76 4.25
C GLY A 460 7.53 -5.09 5.61
N LYS A 461 8.74 -4.58 5.92
CA LYS A 461 9.00 -3.87 7.18
C LYS A 461 8.10 -2.63 7.37
N TYR A 462 7.86 -1.87 6.32
CA TYR A 462 7.03 -0.65 6.38
C TYR A 462 5.55 -0.99 6.54
N ILE A 463 5.11 -2.05 5.84
CA ILE A 463 3.74 -2.56 5.96
C ILE A 463 3.50 -3.05 7.39
N PHE A 464 4.42 -3.83 7.95
CA PHE A 464 4.31 -4.37 9.30
C PHE A 464 4.15 -3.25 10.35
N GLU A 465 4.98 -2.23 10.30
CA GLU A 465 4.91 -1.11 11.22
C GLU A 465 3.65 -0.25 11.02
N LEU A 466 3.22 -0.02 9.76
CA LEU A 466 1.94 0.62 9.48
C LEU A 466 0.78 -0.13 10.12
N LEU A 467 0.73 -1.46 9.97
CA LEU A 467 -0.34 -2.30 10.53
C LEU A 467 -0.38 -2.23 12.06
N LYS A 468 0.78 -2.19 12.72
CA LYS A 468 0.87 -1.95 14.17
C LYS A 468 0.28 -0.59 14.56
N MET A 469 0.62 0.47 13.82
CA MET A 469 0.07 1.81 14.06
C MET A 469 -1.44 1.88 13.84
N LEU A 470 -1.99 1.05 12.96
CA LEU A 470 -3.43 0.92 12.71
C LEU A 470 -4.15 0.01 13.72
N GLY A 471 -3.42 -0.61 14.66
CA GLY A 471 -3.98 -1.53 15.64
C GLY A 471 -4.33 -2.91 15.10
N VAL A 472 -3.77 -3.32 13.96
CA VAL A 472 -3.95 -4.67 13.42
C VAL A 472 -3.12 -5.66 14.21
N CYS A 473 -3.77 -6.54 14.98
CA CYS A 473 -3.11 -7.49 15.86
C CYS A 473 -2.79 -8.84 15.18
N ASP A 474 -3.56 -9.25 14.17
CA ASP A 474 -3.37 -10.53 13.47
C ASP A 474 -2.56 -10.29 12.17
N VAL A 475 -1.26 -10.06 12.33
CA VAL A 475 -0.30 -9.90 11.23
C VAL A 475 0.45 -11.20 11.04
N ASN A 476 0.34 -11.79 9.84
CA ASN A 476 0.95 -13.06 9.49
C ASN A 476 2.02 -12.87 8.41
N TYR A 477 3.06 -13.68 8.44
CA TYR A 477 4.14 -13.62 7.44
C TYR A 477 4.73 -15.01 7.22
N ASN A 478 5.44 -15.20 6.12
CA ASN A 478 6.08 -16.48 5.83
C ASN A 478 7.23 -16.74 6.81
N GLN A 479 7.12 -17.85 7.54
CA GLN A 479 8.15 -18.27 8.51
C GLN A 479 9.34 -18.91 7.79
N PRO A 480 10.57 -18.64 8.25
CA PRO A 480 11.74 -19.33 7.74
C PRO A 480 11.70 -20.82 8.08
N ALA A 481 12.48 -21.61 7.36
CA ALA A 481 12.65 -23.04 7.65
C ALA A 481 13.05 -23.25 9.12
N GLY A 482 12.43 -24.23 9.79
CA GLY A 482 12.70 -24.56 11.19
C GLY A 482 11.93 -23.72 12.23
N VAL A 483 11.21 -22.67 11.84
CA VAL A 483 10.31 -21.93 12.72
C VAL A 483 8.87 -22.35 12.41
N LEU A 484 8.20 -23.00 13.36
CA LEU A 484 6.84 -23.52 13.17
C LEU A 484 5.80 -22.40 13.30
N TYR A 485 4.78 -22.47 12.46
CA TYR A 485 3.55 -21.71 12.71
C TYR A 485 2.83 -22.26 13.96
N LYS A 486 2.10 -21.41 14.66
CA LYS A 486 1.35 -21.79 15.87
C LYS A 486 0.44 -23.03 15.69
N THR A 487 -0.07 -23.24 14.48
CA THR A 487 -1.01 -24.31 14.13
C THR A 487 -0.36 -25.43 13.31
N GLU A 488 0.94 -25.38 13.09
CA GLU A 488 1.67 -26.38 12.34
C GLU A 488 1.93 -27.63 13.18
N ASN A 489 1.74 -28.80 12.56
CA ASN A 489 1.98 -30.08 13.23
C ASN A 489 3.50 -30.32 13.35
N PRO A 490 4.07 -30.34 14.57
CA PRO A 490 5.51 -30.51 14.76
C PRO A 490 6.01 -31.91 14.43
N PHE A 491 5.11 -32.87 14.16
CA PHE A 491 5.41 -34.27 13.87
C PHE A 491 5.19 -34.65 12.38
N ALA A 492 4.84 -33.66 11.52
CA ALA A 492 4.58 -33.90 10.09
C ALA A 492 5.86 -33.93 9.26
#